data_3f04f009b6e95de05382b6d0c98b14cb
#
_entry.id   3f04f009b6e95de05382b6d0c98b14cb
#
_cell.length_a   1.000
_cell.length_b   1.000
_cell.length_c   1.000
_cell.angle_alpha   90.00
_cell.angle_beta   90.00
_cell.angle_gamma   90.00
#
_symmetry.space_group_name_H-M   'P 1'
#
loop_
_entity.id
_entity.type
_entity.pdbx_description
1 polymer ?
#
loop_
_entity_poly.entity_id
_entity_poly.type
_entity_poly.pdbx_seq_one_letter_code
_entity_poly.pdbx_strand_id
1 'polypeptide(L)'
;MILNWLERLQIAQARSALRKRRADWYMDLSMALDDRIPLYSTLKKYEVRARKKNPSLALLYRQILRNSMKGSLADAMRGIAPPSELMVLNAAQVSGDESVASGLRFLSDTVEKTERMTRVIRGAVNYPLFLLVLMAAIATGFSFFAVPVLEEIGHQDRGRDADRDIEH
;
A
#
# COMPACT_ATOMS: atom_id res chain seq x y z
N MET A 1 16.00 3.96 25.74
CA MET A 1 15.99 4.56 24.38
C MET A 1 15.57 3.56 23.30
N ILE A 2 16.01 2.31 23.35
CA ILE A 2 15.72 1.24 22.37
C ILE A 2 14.23 0.82 22.39
N LEU A 3 13.58 0.73 23.53
CA LEU A 3 12.16 0.38 23.68
C LEU A 3 11.22 1.34 22.91
N ASN A 4 11.49 2.65 22.97
CA ASN A 4 10.69 3.65 22.24
C ASN A 4 10.80 3.53 20.71
N TRP A 5 11.91 3.04 20.18
CA TRP A 5 12.10 2.85 18.75
C TRP A 5 11.33 1.63 18.24
N LEU A 6 11.36 0.51 18.94
CA LEU A 6 10.59 -0.69 18.60
C LEU A 6 9.09 -0.45 18.65
N GLU A 7 8.59 0.27 19.67
CA GLU A 7 7.18 0.66 19.72
C GLU A 7 6.77 1.55 18.54
N ARG A 8 7.62 2.50 18.15
CA ARG A 8 7.36 3.35 16.98
C ARG A 8 7.28 2.56 15.68
N LEU A 9 8.16 1.57 15.48
CA LEU A 9 8.12 0.67 14.32
C LEU A 9 6.85 -0.20 14.32
N GLN A 10 6.49 -0.75 15.47
CA GLN A 10 5.28 -1.55 15.62
C GLN A 10 4.02 -0.73 15.32
N ILE A 11 3.95 0.50 15.80
CA ILE A 11 2.85 1.42 15.52
C ILE A 11 2.84 1.81 14.03
N ALA A 12 3.99 2.01 13.39
CA ALA A 12 4.06 2.32 11.97
C ALA A 12 3.55 1.16 11.10
N GLN A 13 3.91 -0.09 11.44
CA GLN A 13 3.38 -1.28 10.80
C GLN A 13 1.86 -1.43 11.02
N ALA A 14 1.39 -1.20 12.24
CA ALA A 14 -0.04 -1.24 12.57
C ALA A 14 -0.82 -0.16 11.82
N ARG A 15 -0.27 1.04 11.67
CA ARG A 15 -0.86 2.12 10.83
C ARG A 15 -0.99 1.69 9.37
N SER A 16 0.05 1.07 8.81
CA SER A 16 0.02 0.55 7.44
C SER A 16 -1.04 -0.54 7.26
N ALA A 17 -1.16 -1.45 8.23
CA ALA A 17 -2.17 -2.50 8.22
C ALA A 17 -3.60 -1.95 8.32
N LEU A 18 -3.84 -0.96 9.21
CA LEU A 18 -5.14 -0.31 9.33
C LEU A 18 -5.48 0.50 8.08
N ARG A 19 -4.49 1.17 7.48
CA ARG A 19 -4.66 1.94 6.23
C ARG A 19 -5.17 1.07 5.08
N LYS A 20 -4.74 -0.19 5.00
CA LYS A 20 -5.20 -1.14 3.97
C LYS A 20 -6.63 -1.66 4.18
N ARG A 21 -7.15 -1.56 5.40
CA ARG A 21 -8.49 -2.02 5.78
C ARG A 21 -9.39 -0.89 6.27
N ARG A 22 -9.04 0.36 5.92
CA ARG A 22 -9.75 1.52 6.45
C ARG A 22 -11.18 1.63 5.93
N ALA A 23 -11.46 1.15 4.72
CA ALA A 23 -12.84 1.11 4.18
C ALA A 23 -13.76 0.27 5.07
N ASP A 24 -13.36 -0.99 5.34
CA ASP A 24 -14.11 -1.88 6.24
C ASP A 24 -14.28 -1.25 7.63
N TRP A 25 -13.21 -0.63 8.13
CA TRP A 25 -13.21 -0.02 9.45
C TRP A 25 -14.13 1.21 9.53
N TYR A 26 -14.20 2.03 8.49
CA TYR A 26 -15.16 3.15 8.40
C TYR A 26 -16.60 2.63 8.35
N MET A 27 -16.86 1.59 7.58
CA MET A 27 -18.18 0.97 7.51
C MET A 27 -18.61 0.42 8.87
N ASP A 28 -17.74 -0.33 9.54
CA ASP A 28 -18.04 -0.87 10.87
C ASP A 28 -18.34 0.23 11.90
N LEU A 29 -17.59 1.35 11.86
CA LEU A 29 -17.84 2.48 12.75
C LEU A 29 -19.15 3.19 12.42
N SER A 30 -19.50 3.34 11.13
CA SER A 30 -20.76 3.96 10.73
C SER A 30 -21.95 3.13 11.21
N MET A 31 -21.91 1.81 11.01
CA MET A 31 -22.95 0.89 11.49
C MET A 31 -23.12 0.96 13.01
N ALA A 32 -22.01 1.01 13.75
CA ALA A 32 -22.07 1.12 15.21
C ALA A 32 -22.73 2.44 15.66
N LEU A 33 -22.48 3.54 14.97
CA LEU A 33 -23.13 4.84 15.26
C LEU A 33 -24.62 4.83 14.87
N ASP A 34 -24.99 4.21 13.75
CA ASP A 34 -26.39 4.02 13.35
C ASP A 34 -27.15 3.20 14.41
N ASP A 35 -26.52 2.19 15.00
CA ASP A 35 -27.04 1.39 16.11
C ASP A 35 -27.01 2.14 17.46
N ARG A 36 -26.68 3.43 17.45
CA ARG A 36 -26.53 4.29 18.65
C ARG A 36 -25.48 3.78 19.66
N ILE A 37 -24.52 3.01 19.19
CA ILE A 37 -23.41 2.55 20.02
C ILE A 37 -22.35 3.67 20.04
N PRO A 38 -21.96 4.19 21.21
CA PRO A 38 -20.97 5.25 21.30
C PRO A 38 -19.65 4.84 20.64
N LEU A 39 -19.05 5.75 19.88
CA LEU A 39 -17.76 5.56 19.18
C LEU A 39 -16.68 5.02 20.12
N TYR A 40 -16.64 5.54 21.36
CA TYR A 40 -15.72 5.07 22.40
C TYR A 40 -15.85 3.57 22.66
N SER A 41 -17.09 3.08 22.82
CA SER A 41 -17.37 1.68 23.11
C SER A 41 -16.92 0.77 21.98
N THR A 42 -17.14 1.20 20.74
CA THR A 42 -16.74 0.48 19.54
C THR A 42 -15.21 0.41 19.43
N LEU A 43 -14.52 1.54 19.57
CA LEU A 43 -13.06 1.59 19.55
C LEU A 43 -12.46 0.74 20.68
N LYS A 44 -13.08 0.72 21.88
CA LYS A 44 -12.65 -0.10 23.00
C LYS A 44 -12.78 -1.60 22.70
N LYS A 45 -13.86 -2.02 22.07
CA LYS A 45 -14.03 -3.41 21.59
C LYS A 45 -12.91 -3.81 20.63
N TYR A 46 -12.54 -2.93 19.70
CA TYR A 46 -11.42 -3.18 18.78
C TYR A 46 -10.09 -3.31 19.51
N GLU A 47 -9.79 -2.43 20.48
CA GLU A 47 -8.58 -2.53 21.29
C GLU A 47 -8.50 -3.89 21.98
N VAL A 48 -9.56 -4.30 22.68
CA VAL A 48 -9.61 -5.56 23.42
C VAL A 48 -9.45 -6.77 22.50
N ARG A 49 -10.13 -6.76 21.34
CA ARG A 49 -10.02 -7.83 20.34
C ARG A 49 -8.62 -7.93 19.75
N ALA A 50 -8.00 -6.76 19.48
CA ALA A 50 -6.66 -6.69 18.93
C ALA A 50 -5.60 -7.19 19.91
N ARG A 51 -5.76 -6.99 21.22
CA ARG A 51 -4.79 -7.46 22.25
C ARG A 51 -4.46 -8.94 22.12
N LYS A 52 -5.45 -9.77 21.75
CA LYS A 52 -5.26 -11.22 21.63
C LYS A 52 -4.58 -11.66 20.35
N LYS A 53 -4.74 -10.89 19.24
CA LYS A 53 -4.30 -11.29 17.90
C LYS A 53 -3.10 -10.49 17.40
N ASN A 54 -3.05 -9.20 17.73
CA ASN A 54 -2.02 -8.28 17.23
C ASN A 54 -1.79 -7.16 18.24
N PRO A 55 -0.81 -7.29 19.14
CA PRO A 55 -0.53 -6.29 20.19
C PRO A 55 -0.18 -4.92 19.62
N SER A 56 0.49 -4.84 18.46
CA SER A 56 0.82 -3.57 17.82
C SER A 56 -0.43 -2.81 17.37
N LEU A 57 -1.42 -3.52 16.86
CA LEU A 57 -2.72 -2.94 16.48
C LEU A 57 -3.51 -2.49 17.72
N ALA A 58 -3.41 -3.22 18.83
CA ALA A 58 -4.01 -2.83 20.10
C ALA A 58 -3.42 -1.51 20.64
N LEU A 59 -2.11 -1.33 20.53
CA LEU A 59 -1.44 -0.07 20.89
C LEU A 59 -1.94 1.08 20.02
N LEU A 60 -2.12 0.85 18.73
CA LEU A 60 -2.66 1.85 17.79
C LEU A 60 -4.10 2.23 18.18
N TYR A 61 -4.99 1.26 18.43
CA TYR A 61 -6.36 1.55 18.87
C TYR A 61 -6.40 2.30 20.20
N ARG A 62 -5.53 1.96 21.14
CA ARG A 62 -5.39 2.71 22.39
C ARG A 62 -4.96 4.16 22.15
N GLN A 63 -4.06 4.40 21.19
CA GLN A 63 -3.65 5.75 20.81
C GLN A 63 -4.81 6.51 20.17
N ILE A 64 -5.55 5.90 19.23
CA ILE A 64 -6.73 6.49 18.60
C ILE A 64 -7.76 6.86 19.68
N LEU A 65 -8.06 5.93 20.59
CA LEU A 65 -9.00 6.13 21.69
C LEU A 65 -8.62 7.31 22.58
N ARG A 66 -7.35 7.40 22.96
CA ARG A 66 -6.83 8.49 23.78
C ARG A 66 -6.90 9.84 23.09
N ASN A 67 -6.62 9.86 21.80
CA ASN A 67 -6.64 11.09 21.00
C ASN A 67 -8.08 11.53 20.70
N SER A 68 -9.00 10.60 20.44
CA SER A 68 -10.43 10.92 20.24
C SER A 68 -11.11 11.47 21.50
N MET A 69 -10.61 11.14 22.70
CA MET A 69 -11.11 11.73 23.95
C MET A 69 -10.61 13.16 24.19
N LYS A 70 -9.49 13.55 23.59
CA LYS A 70 -8.86 14.87 23.75
C LYS A 70 -9.24 15.85 22.64
N GLY A 71 -9.72 15.36 21.53
CA GLY A 71 -10.01 16.12 20.33
C GLY A 71 -11.06 15.44 19.46
N SER A 72 -10.95 15.63 18.16
CA SER A 72 -11.85 15.05 17.19
C SER A 72 -11.43 13.64 16.77
N LEU A 73 -12.38 12.87 16.19
CA LEU A 73 -12.04 11.61 15.53
C LEU A 73 -11.03 11.85 14.37
N ALA A 74 -11.16 12.96 13.65
CA ALA A 74 -10.23 13.35 12.63
C ALA A 74 -8.81 13.57 13.19
N ASP A 75 -8.68 14.20 14.35
CA ASP A 75 -7.36 14.35 15.01
C ASP A 75 -6.77 13.00 15.42
N ALA A 76 -7.61 12.10 15.91
CA ALA A 76 -7.18 10.76 16.27
C ALA A 76 -6.70 9.93 15.07
N MET A 77 -7.22 10.23 13.87
CA MET A 77 -6.87 9.54 12.60
C MET A 77 -5.68 10.18 11.86
N ARG A 78 -5.09 11.24 12.38
CA ARG A 78 -3.90 11.86 11.78
C ARG A 78 -2.76 10.84 11.61
N GLY A 79 -2.18 10.81 10.40
CA GLY A 79 -1.13 9.86 10.04
C GLY A 79 -1.61 8.43 9.69
N ILE A 80 -2.92 8.17 9.79
CA ILE A 80 -3.57 6.94 9.32
C ILE A 80 -4.36 7.23 8.03
N ALA A 81 -5.27 8.19 8.10
CA ALA A 81 -6.06 8.67 6.97
C ALA A 81 -5.37 9.81 6.22
N PRO A 82 -5.59 9.96 4.90
CA PRO A 82 -5.12 11.10 4.12
C PRO A 82 -5.88 12.39 4.53
N PRO A 83 -5.31 13.58 4.24
CA PRO A 83 -5.90 14.86 4.63
C PRO A 83 -7.33 15.07 4.12
N SER A 84 -7.65 14.58 2.92
CA SER A 84 -9.01 14.69 2.34
C SER A 84 -10.07 13.96 3.18
N GLU A 85 -9.75 12.77 3.68
CA GLU A 85 -10.65 12.00 4.55
C GLU A 85 -10.81 12.70 5.91
N LEU A 86 -9.72 13.29 6.45
CA LEU A 86 -9.78 14.04 7.72
C LEU A 86 -10.67 15.28 7.61
N MET A 87 -10.69 15.96 6.46
CA MET A 87 -11.59 17.09 6.23
C MET A 87 -13.07 16.67 6.29
N VAL A 88 -13.42 15.55 5.66
CA VAL A 88 -14.78 15.00 5.71
C VAL A 88 -15.18 14.65 7.13
N LEU A 89 -14.31 14.00 7.89
CA LEU A 89 -14.56 13.65 9.30
C LEU A 89 -14.75 14.90 10.17
N ASN A 90 -13.91 15.93 9.99
CA ASN A 90 -14.06 17.18 10.72
C ASN A 90 -15.40 17.89 10.40
N ALA A 91 -15.76 17.98 9.13
CA ALA A 91 -17.02 18.59 8.72
C ALA A 91 -18.22 17.83 9.30
N ALA A 92 -18.17 16.49 9.25
CA ALA A 92 -19.23 15.64 9.80
C ALA A 92 -19.38 15.81 11.32
N GLN A 93 -18.29 15.92 12.08
CA GLN A 93 -18.33 16.07 13.53
C GLN A 93 -19.00 17.39 13.99
N VAL A 94 -18.86 18.46 13.23
CA VAL A 94 -19.52 19.74 13.54
C VAL A 94 -21.04 19.62 13.48
N SER A 95 -21.56 18.69 12.68
CA SER A 95 -22.98 18.49 12.42
C SER A 95 -23.63 17.39 13.28
N GLY A 96 -22.87 16.74 14.16
CA GLY A 96 -23.36 15.73 15.11
C GLY A 96 -23.14 14.27 14.69
N ASP A 97 -23.50 13.33 15.57
CA ASP A 97 -23.18 11.90 15.42
C ASP A 97 -23.81 11.26 14.18
N GLU A 98 -24.99 11.63 13.78
CA GLU A 98 -25.66 11.13 12.56
C GLU A 98 -24.90 11.53 11.30
N SER A 99 -24.38 12.75 11.30
CA SER A 99 -23.51 13.23 10.22
C SER A 99 -22.17 12.53 10.20
N VAL A 100 -21.63 12.15 11.36
CA VAL A 100 -20.39 11.34 11.45
C VAL A 100 -20.64 9.96 10.88
N ALA A 101 -21.74 9.29 11.19
CA ALA A 101 -22.09 8.00 10.62
C ALA A 101 -22.19 8.06 9.08
N SER A 102 -22.91 9.07 8.56
CA SER A 102 -23.04 9.32 7.12
C SER A 102 -21.69 9.62 6.46
N GLY A 103 -20.85 10.45 7.09
CA GLY A 103 -19.50 10.78 6.63
C GLY A 103 -18.58 9.56 6.58
N LEU A 104 -18.62 8.70 7.59
CA LEU A 104 -17.86 7.46 7.62
C LEU A 104 -18.31 6.48 6.53
N ARG A 105 -19.62 6.36 6.26
CA ARG A 105 -20.17 5.54 5.17
C ARG A 105 -19.71 6.06 3.82
N PHE A 106 -19.80 7.37 3.60
CA PHE A 106 -19.29 8.01 2.38
C PHE A 106 -17.80 7.76 2.17
N LEU A 107 -17.00 7.86 3.24
CA LEU A 107 -15.57 7.58 3.18
C LEU A 107 -15.28 6.11 2.87
N SER A 108 -16.02 5.18 3.48
CA SER A 108 -15.91 3.75 3.17
C SER A 108 -16.11 3.47 1.68
N ASP A 109 -17.21 3.96 1.11
CA ASP A 109 -17.53 3.78 -0.30
C ASP A 109 -16.49 4.42 -1.22
N THR A 110 -16.02 5.61 -0.87
CA THR A 110 -15.00 6.33 -1.65
C THR A 110 -13.67 5.60 -1.66
N VAL A 111 -13.23 5.13 -0.50
CA VAL A 111 -11.98 4.36 -0.36
C VAL A 111 -12.07 3.04 -1.11
N GLU A 112 -13.18 2.31 -0.98
CA GLU A 112 -13.38 1.04 -1.67
C GLU A 112 -13.35 1.21 -3.19
N LYS A 113 -14.03 2.22 -3.72
CA LYS A 113 -14.02 2.55 -5.16
C LYS A 113 -12.61 2.89 -5.65
N THR A 114 -11.88 3.72 -4.89
CA THR A 114 -10.50 4.10 -5.21
C THR A 114 -9.55 2.90 -5.18
N GLU A 115 -9.70 2.01 -4.22
CA GLU A 115 -8.89 0.79 -4.13
C GLU A 115 -9.19 -0.19 -5.27
N ARG A 116 -10.46 -0.33 -5.66
CA ARG A 116 -10.86 -1.13 -6.84
C ARG A 116 -10.24 -0.57 -8.12
N MET A 117 -10.32 0.74 -8.35
CA MET A 117 -9.70 1.40 -9.51
C MET A 117 -8.18 1.20 -9.54
N THR A 118 -7.52 1.40 -8.42
CA THR A 118 -6.06 1.22 -8.29
C THR A 118 -5.64 -0.22 -8.58
N ARG A 119 -6.45 -1.20 -8.16
CA ARG A 119 -6.19 -2.63 -8.43
C ARG A 119 -6.28 -2.94 -9.92
N VAL A 120 -7.28 -2.41 -10.62
CA VAL A 120 -7.45 -2.57 -12.07
C VAL A 120 -6.28 -1.95 -12.83
N ILE A 121 -5.91 -0.72 -12.48
CA ILE A 121 -4.79 -0.01 -13.10
C ILE A 121 -3.46 -0.76 -12.89
N ARG A 122 -3.19 -1.23 -11.68
CA ARG A 122 -1.98 -2.02 -11.40
C ARG A 122 -1.93 -3.31 -12.21
N GLY A 123 -3.06 -3.99 -12.36
CA GLY A 123 -3.16 -5.17 -13.22
C GLY A 123 -2.84 -4.86 -14.68
N ALA A 124 -3.37 -3.75 -15.21
CA ALA A 124 -3.15 -3.33 -16.58
C ALA A 124 -1.70 -2.90 -16.86
N VAL A 125 -1.01 -2.28 -15.89
CA VAL A 125 0.39 -1.83 -16.06
C VAL A 125 1.40 -2.96 -15.87
N ASN A 126 1.07 -3.96 -15.08
CA ASN A 126 1.99 -5.05 -14.76
C ASN A 126 2.33 -5.92 -15.98
N TYR A 127 1.38 -6.10 -16.91
CA TYR A 127 1.58 -6.88 -18.12
C TYR A 127 2.58 -6.23 -19.11
N PRO A 128 2.45 -4.94 -19.48
CA PRO A 128 3.44 -4.26 -20.31
C PRO A 128 4.84 -4.22 -19.68
N LEU A 129 4.90 -4.02 -18.35
CA LEU A 129 6.18 -4.01 -17.64
C LEU A 129 6.87 -5.37 -17.69
N PHE A 130 6.12 -6.46 -17.52
CA PHE A 130 6.64 -7.83 -17.65
C PHE A 130 7.19 -8.09 -19.07
N LEU A 131 6.44 -7.69 -20.10
CA LEU A 131 6.88 -7.81 -21.50
C LEU A 131 8.18 -7.03 -21.76
N LEU A 132 8.29 -5.81 -21.22
CA LEU A 132 9.46 -4.97 -21.39
C LEU A 132 10.71 -5.60 -20.74
N VAL A 133 10.56 -6.14 -19.52
CA VAL A 133 11.63 -6.87 -18.83
C VAL A 133 12.03 -8.13 -19.60
N LEU A 134 11.05 -8.87 -20.14
CA LEU A 134 11.30 -10.07 -20.93
C LEU A 134 12.06 -9.73 -22.23
N MET A 135 11.64 -8.69 -22.94
CA MET A 135 12.33 -8.21 -24.14
C MET A 135 13.78 -7.78 -23.86
N ALA A 136 14.00 -7.06 -22.75
CA ALA A 136 15.33 -6.66 -22.33
C ALA A 136 16.21 -7.87 -22.00
N ALA A 137 15.66 -8.87 -21.34
CA ALA A 137 16.38 -10.11 -21.02
C ALA A 137 16.78 -10.91 -22.27
N ILE A 138 15.85 -11.02 -23.26
CA ILE A 138 16.11 -11.67 -24.53
C ILE A 138 17.20 -10.91 -25.33
N ALA A 139 17.09 -9.60 -25.43
CA ALA A 139 18.07 -8.77 -26.15
C ALA A 139 19.47 -8.88 -25.52
N THR A 140 19.55 -8.85 -24.19
CA THR A 140 20.82 -9.02 -23.47
C THR A 140 21.38 -10.42 -23.67
N GLY A 141 20.56 -11.47 -23.58
CA GLY A 141 20.96 -12.85 -23.84
C GLY A 141 21.49 -13.05 -25.26
N PHE A 142 20.80 -12.48 -26.24
CA PHE A 142 21.23 -12.55 -27.65
C PHE A 142 22.60 -11.85 -27.87
N SER A 143 22.81 -10.68 -27.24
CA SER A 143 24.10 -9.98 -27.33
C SER A 143 25.25 -10.80 -26.76
N PHE A 144 25.05 -11.50 -25.67
CA PHE A 144 26.07 -12.35 -25.05
C PHE A 144 26.40 -13.60 -25.87
N PHE A 145 25.42 -14.15 -26.61
CA PHE A 145 25.63 -15.37 -27.40
C PHE A 145 26.06 -15.08 -28.85
N ALA A 146 25.57 -14.03 -29.47
CA ALA A 146 25.82 -13.74 -30.88
C ALA A 146 27.20 -13.11 -31.12
N VAL A 147 27.70 -12.29 -30.22
CA VAL A 147 28.99 -11.59 -30.36
C VAL A 147 30.16 -12.55 -30.44
N PRO A 148 30.33 -13.54 -29.54
CA PRO A 148 31.48 -14.45 -29.62
C PRO A 148 31.45 -15.37 -30.86
N VAL A 149 30.24 -15.77 -31.34
CA VAL A 149 30.09 -16.60 -32.53
C VAL A 149 30.49 -15.83 -33.81
N LEU A 150 30.18 -14.54 -33.88
CA LEU A 150 30.58 -13.70 -35.02
C LEU A 150 32.08 -13.41 -35.04
N GLU A 151 32.73 -13.27 -33.91
CA GLU A 151 34.20 -13.13 -33.82
C GLU A 151 34.92 -14.38 -34.26
N GLU A 152 34.40 -15.55 -33.93
CA GLU A 152 34.99 -16.85 -34.32
C GLU A 152 34.88 -17.07 -35.84
N ILE A 153 33.78 -16.71 -36.50
CA ILE A 153 33.59 -16.78 -37.94
C ILE A 153 34.50 -15.78 -38.66
N GLY A 154 34.63 -14.56 -38.14
CA GLY A 154 35.47 -13.51 -38.73
C GLY A 154 36.96 -13.82 -38.68
N HIS A 155 37.43 -14.61 -37.74
CA HIS A 155 38.81 -15.09 -37.68
C HIS A 155 39.10 -16.22 -38.69
N GLN A 156 38.14 -17.08 -39.00
CA GLN A 156 38.31 -18.16 -39.96
C GLN A 156 38.42 -17.66 -41.41
N ASP A 157 37.72 -16.54 -41.75
CA ASP A 157 37.75 -15.97 -43.08
C ASP A 157 39.06 -15.24 -43.38
N ARG A 158 39.64 -14.54 -42.39
CA ARG A 158 40.96 -13.91 -42.49
C ARG A 158 42.13 -14.91 -42.67
N GLY A 159 42.03 -16.10 -42.12
CA GLY A 159 43.04 -17.15 -42.30
C GLY A 159 43.04 -17.74 -43.69
N ARG A 160 41.88 -17.77 -44.37
CA ARG A 160 41.77 -18.30 -45.74
C ARG A 160 42.31 -17.37 -46.82
N ASP A 161 42.17 -16.04 -46.65
CA ASP A 161 42.71 -15.06 -47.57
C ASP A 161 44.23 -14.96 -47.51
N ALA A 162 44.82 -15.11 -46.31
CA ALA A 162 46.27 -15.12 -46.15
C ALA A 162 46.97 -16.33 -46.76
N ASP A 163 46.27 -17.47 -46.90
CA ASP A 163 46.85 -18.71 -47.50
C ASP A 163 46.77 -18.66 -49.03
N ARG A 164 45.91 -17.86 -49.64
CA ARG A 164 45.80 -17.66 -51.09
C ARG A 164 46.88 -16.75 -51.68
N ASP A 165 47.43 -15.82 -50.86
CA ASP A 165 48.42 -14.86 -51.31
C ASP A 165 49.84 -15.45 -51.30
N ILE A 166 50.05 -16.69 -50.82
CA ILE A 166 51.34 -17.38 -50.78
C ILE A 166 51.58 -18.33 -51.98
N GLU A 167 50.52 -18.59 -52.74
CA GLU A 167 50.61 -19.52 -53.94
C GLU A 167 50.75 -18.81 -55.29
N HIS A 168 51.16 -17.51 -55.33
CA HIS A 168 51.47 -16.82 -56.58
C HIS A 168 52.90 -16.29 -56.61
#